data_f60c90dc54fd0b0bb81254ffbf94a2ed
#
_entry.id   f60c90dc54fd0b0bb81254ffbf94a2ed
#
_cell.length_a   1.000
_cell.length_b   1.000
_cell.length_c   1.000
_cell.angle_alpha   90.00
_cell.angle_beta   90.00
_cell.angle_gamma   90.00
#
_symmetry.space_group_name_H-M   'P 1'
#
loop_
_entity.id
_entity.type
_entity.pdbx_description
1 polymer ?
#
loop_
_entity_poly.entity_id
_entity_poly.type
_entity_poly.pdbx_seq_one_letter_code
_entity_poly.pdbx_strand_id
1 'polypeptide(L)'
;VVAGKSYAVRLEYYDNASTASVSLRYLFENVTDRERRIAAADAVIYCAGFDSDTERENHDRTFALPEGQAAEIAAVAKLNANLVVVVNSGGGVDFAQFADRARAILMAWYPGQEGGRAVAEILTGAVSPSGKLPISIERRAEDNPCYGSYYENVDRSHRKGAPQPRVNYDEGIFVGYRGYDRTATEPLYAFGYGLSYTTFAYSGLKVVRQDDGSCRVSFDVRNTGRRDGAEVAQLYVSDLAASVPRPVKELKGYEKVFLKRGETKRVE
;
A
#
# COMPACT_ATOMS: atom_id res chain seq x y z
N VAL A 1 -28.91 -27.24 -6.89
CA VAL A 1 -28.42 -27.81 -8.15
C VAL A 1 -27.93 -29.22 -7.88
N VAL A 2 -28.32 -30.16 -8.70
CA VAL A 2 -27.95 -31.59 -8.55
C VAL A 2 -26.78 -31.88 -9.48
N ALA A 3 -25.75 -32.53 -8.97
CA ALA A 3 -24.58 -32.93 -9.77
C ALA A 3 -25.00 -33.81 -10.96
N GLY A 4 -24.45 -33.56 -12.13
CA GLY A 4 -24.74 -34.29 -13.36
C GLY A 4 -26.04 -33.88 -14.07
N LYS A 5 -26.80 -32.92 -13.52
CA LYS A 5 -28.03 -32.42 -14.15
C LYS A 5 -27.72 -31.11 -14.90
N SER A 6 -28.15 -31.03 -16.15
CA SER A 6 -28.06 -29.79 -16.92
C SER A 6 -29.20 -28.84 -16.60
N TYR A 7 -28.87 -27.56 -16.48
CA TYR A 7 -29.83 -26.48 -16.23
C TYR A 7 -29.69 -25.45 -17.34
N ALA A 8 -30.81 -25.05 -17.92
CA ALA A 8 -30.83 -23.92 -18.84
C ALA A 8 -30.76 -22.62 -18.05
N VAL A 9 -29.77 -21.79 -18.36
CA VAL A 9 -29.61 -20.45 -17.81
C VAL A 9 -29.79 -19.44 -18.94
N ARG A 10 -30.73 -18.49 -18.73
CA ARG A 10 -30.88 -17.34 -19.63
C ARG A 10 -30.41 -16.09 -18.93
N LEU A 11 -29.41 -15.43 -19.48
CA LEU A 11 -28.90 -14.14 -19.03
C LEU A 11 -29.40 -13.07 -20.00
N GLU A 12 -30.21 -12.15 -19.51
CA GLU A 12 -30.62 -10.97 -20.27
C GLU A 12 -29.89 -9.77 -19.70
N TYR A 13 -29.24 -9.04 -20.58
CA TYR A 13 -28.50 -7.83 -20.25
C TYR A 13 -29.08 -6.65 -21.00
N TYR A 14 -29.34 -5.59 -20.28
CA TYR A 14 -29.81 -4.33 -20.85
C TYR A 14 -28.95 -3.20 -20.33
N ASP A 15 -28.30 -2.49 -21.25
CA ASP A 15 -27.47 -1.33 -20.91
C ASP A 15 -28.20 -0.04 -21.28
N ASN A 16 -28.38 0.83 -20.28
CA ASN A 16 -29.05 2.12 -20.44
C ASN A 16 -28.19 3.27 -19.89
N ALA A 17 -26.92 3.04 -19.59
CA ALA A 17 -26.02 4.03 -18.98
C ALA A 17 -24.57 3.88 -19.46
N SER A 18 -23.73 4.83 -19.11
CA SER A 18 -22.35 5.00 -19.61
C SER A 18 -21.34 3.91 -19.18
N THR A 19 -21.70 3.03 -18.27
CA THR A 19 -20.83 1.94 -17.82
C THR A 19 -21.61 0.63 -17.79
N ALA A 20 -21.21 -0.29 -18.65
CA ALA A 20 -21.88 -1.57 -18.82
C ALA A 20 -21.02 -2.70 -18.26
N SER A 21 -21.57 -3.51 -17.37
CA SER A 21 -20.96 -4.77 -16.98
C SER A 21 -22.00 -5.85 -16.77
N VAL A 22 -21.69 -7.05 -17.21
CA VAL A 22 -22.49 -8.24 -16.88
C VAL A 22 -21.56 -9.30 -16.31
N SER A 23 -21.91 -9.87 -15.17
CA SER A 23 -21.19 -10.99 -14.61
C SER A 23 -22.15 -12.10 -14.19
N LEU A 24 -21.87 -13.33 -14.65
CA LEU A 24 -22.51 -14.52 -14.14
C LEU A 24 -21.52 -15.24 -13.24
N ARG A 25 -21.84 -15.33 -11.94
CA ARG A 25 -21.04 -16.08 -10.99
C ARG A 25 -21.78 -17.31 -10.56
N TYR A 26 -21.10 -18.44 -10.65
CA TYR A 26 -21.62 -19.73 -10.21
C TYR A 26 -20.70 -20.26 -9.11
N LEU A 27 -21.21 -20.33 -7.89
CA LEU A 27 -20.45 -20.82 -6.74
C LEU A 27 -21.12 -22.10 -6.23
N PHE A 28 -20.63 -23.27 -6.68
CA PHE A 28 -20.77 -24.50 -5.92
C PHE A 28 -19.43 -24.86 -5.33
N GLU A 29 -19.13 -24.25 -4.20
CA GLU A 29 -17.98 -24.66 -3.44
C GLU A 29 -18.43 -25.57 -2.30
N ASN A 30 -18.04 -26.82 -2.35
CA ASN A 30 -18.03 -27.65 -1.16
C ASN A 30 -16.98 -27.04 -0.22
N VAL A 31 -17.41 -26.43 0.87
CA VAL A 31 -16.55 -25.76 1.85
C VAL A 31 -15.39 -26.68 2.26
N THR A 32 -15.65 -27.96 2.49
CA THR A 32 -14.64 -28.96 2.85
C THR A 32 -13.62 -29.19 1.74
N ASP A 33 -14.03 -29.10 0.48
CA ASP A 33 -13.10 -29.25 -0.65
C ASP A 33 -12.23 -27.99 -0.84
N ARG A 34 -12.82 -26.82 -0.68
CA ARG A 34 -12.08 -25.54 -0.68
C ARG A 34 -11.01 -25.53 0.41
N GLU A 35 -11.36 -25.85 1.65
CA GLU A 35 -10.44 -25.87 2.77
C GLU A 35 -9.30 -26.88 2.55
N ARG A 36 -9.61 -28.07 2.03
CA ARG A 36 -8.60 -29.09 1.68
C ARG A 36 -7.64 -28.59 0.61
N ARG A 37 -8.13 -27.94 -0.43
CA ARG A 37 -7.31 -27.35 -1.51
C ARG A 37 -6.42 -26.24 -0.99
N ILE A 38 -6.95 -25.34 -0.14
CA ILE A 38 -6.17 -24.27 0.52
C ILE A 38 -5.05 -24.89 1.36
N ALA A 39 -5.37 -25.87 2.20
CA ALA A 39 -4.40 -26.52 3.07
C ALA A 39 -3.30 -27.28 2.30
N ALA A 40 -3.63 -27.85 1.14
CA ALA A 40 -2.71 -28.62 0.32
C ALA A 40 -1.89 -27.78 -0.67
N ALA A 41 -2.18 -26.50 -0.84
CA ALA A 41 -1.46 -25.63 -1.76
C ALA A 41 -0.07 -25.27 -1.23
N ASP A 42 0.93 -25.18 -2.12
CA ASP A 42 2.28 -24.72 -1.78
C ASP A 42 2.28 -23.25 -1.29
N ALA A 43 1.40 -22.44 -1.86
CA ALA A 43 1.14 -21.07 -1.44
C ALA A 43 -0.30 -20.68 -1.81
N VAL A 44 -0.86 -19.76 -1.04
CA VAL A 44 -2.18 -19.16 -1.30
C VAL A 44 -2.01 -17.69 -1.56
N ILE A 45 -2.58 -17.21 -2.66
CA ILE A 45 -2.63 -15.78 -2.99
C ILE A 45 -4.06 -15.32 -2.77
N TYR A 46 -4.24 -14.43 -1.81
CA TYR A 46 -5.52 -13.79 -1.53
C TYR A 46 -5.54 -12.39 -2.11
N CYS A 47 -6.44 -12.11 -3.05
CA CYS A 47 -6.64 -10.79 -3.61
C CYS A 47 -7.70 -10.05 -2.79
N ALA A 48 -7.26 -9.04 -2.05
CA ALA A 48 -8.10 -8.17 -1.25
C ALA A 48 -8.16 -6.77 -1.86
N GLY A 49 -9.10 -5.97 -1.43
CA GLY A 49 -9.15 -4.55 -1.78
C GLY A 49 -10.54 -4.03 -2.05
N PHE A 50 -10.57 -2.90 -2.70
CA PHE A 50 -11.76 -2.12 -2.97
C PHE A 50 -12.13 -2.20 -4.45
N ASP A 51 -13.39 -1.97 -4.74
CA ASP A 51 -13.97 -1.86 -6.07
C ASP A 51 -14.76 -0.55 -6.22
N SER A 52 -15.40 -0.34 -7.36
CA SER A 52 -16.18 0.87 -7.64
C SER A 52 -17.37 1.09 -6.69
N ASP A 53 -17.83 0.05 -6.00
CA ASP A 53 -18.93 0.17 -5.04
C ASP A 53 -18.44 0.58 -3.66
N THR A 54 -17.21 0.26 -3.34
CA THR A 54 -16.60 0.47 -2.02
C THR A 54 -15.56 1.61 -1.98
N GLU A 55 -14.98 2.00 -3.11
CA GLU A 55 -14.08 3.16 -3.23
C GLU A 55 -14.31 3.88 -4.56
N ARG A 56 -14.75 5.14 -4.51
CA ARG A 56 -14.99 5.99 -5.69
C ARG A 56 -14.94 7.47 -5.33
N GLU A 57 -14.92 8.32 -6.36
CA GLU A 57 -15.02 9.76 -6.18
C GLU A 57 -16.30 10.14 -5.41
N ASN A 58 -16.19 11.14 -4.54
CA ASN A 58 -17.27 11.63 -3.66
C ASN A 58 -17.86 10.56 -2.72
N HIS A 59 -17.13 9.52 -2.42
CA HIS A 59 -17.54 8.48 -1.49
C HIS A 59 -16.39 8.13 -0.54
N ASP A 60 -16.55 8.50 0.72
CA ASP A 60 -15.59 8.15 1.76
C ASP A 60 -15.63 6.64 2.02
N ARG A 61 -14.50 5.97 1.85
CA ARG A 61 -14.34 4.58 2.24
C ARG A 61 -13.90 4.46 3.69
N THR A 62 -14.07 3.29 4.24
CA THR A 62 -13.49 2.94 5.56
C THR A 62 -11.98 2.72 5.45
N PHE A 63 -11.25 2.88 6.55
CA PHE A 63 -9.84 2.46 6.63
C PHE A 63 -9.71 0.92 6.61
N ALA A 64 -10.68 0.21 7.19
CA ALA A 64 -10.77 -1.24 7.12
C ALA A 64 -11.03 -1.73 5.68
N LEU A 65 -10.58 -2.94 5.37
CA LEU A 65 -11.00 -3.65 4.15
C LEU A 65 -12.53 -3.80 4.08
N PRO A 66 -13.11 -3.93 2.89
CA PRO A 66 -14.52 -4.28 2.74
C PRO A 66 -14.93 -5.46 3.60
N GLU A 67 -16.22 -5.45 4.01
CA GLU A 67 -16.76 -6.43 4.94
C GLU A 67 -16.44 -7.88 4.55
N GLY A 68 -16.01 -8.66 5.53
CA GLY A 68 -15.71 -10.08 5.37
C GLY A 68 -14.28 -10.39 4.94
N GLN A 69 -13.58 -9.51 4.22
CA GLN A 69 -12.27 -9.82 3.67
C GLN A 69 -11.20 -10.10 4.75
N ALA A 70 -11.13 -9.30 5.81
CA ALA A 70 -10.18 -9.53 6.89
C ALA A 70 -10.46 -10.85 7.64
N ALA A 71 -11.73 -11.18 7.84
CA ALA A 71 -12.14 -12.45 8.46
C ALA A 71 -11.77 -13.65 7.57
N GLU A 72 -11.95 -13.52 6.27
CA GLU A 72 -11.58 -14.57 5.31
C GLU A 72 -10.06 -14.76 5.22
N ILE A 73 -9.27 -13.68 5.19
CA ILE A 73 -7.80 -13.75 5.29
C ILE A 73 -7.39 -14.51 6.55
N ALA A 74 -8.02 -14.21 7.69
CA ALA A 74 -7.75 -14.89 8.94
C ALA A 74 -8.11 -16.38 8.92
N ALA A 75 -9.19 -16.75 8.23
CA ALA A 75 -9.60 -18.14 8.05
C ALA A 75 -8.62 -18.90 7.14
N VAL A 76 -8.21 -18.30 6.02
CA VAL A 76 -7.23 -18.88 5.09
C VAL A 76 -5.87 -19.05 5.76
N ALA A 77 -5.41 -18.07 6.53
CA ALA A 77 -4.14 -18.15 7.25
C ALA A 77 -4.05 -19.32 8.26
N LYS A 78 -5.19 -19.73 8.83
CA LYS A 78 -5.24 -20.92 9.70
C LYS A 78 -5.04 -22.22 8.94
N LEU A 79 -5.40 -22.26 7.67
CA LEU A 79 -5.30 -23.43 6.81
C LEU A 79 -3.94 -23.51 6.11
N ASN A 80 -3.36 -22.38 5.76
CA ASN A 80 -2.08 -22.32 5.05
C ASN A 80 -1.24 -21.11 5.48
N ALA A 81 -0.08 -21.37 6.09
CA ALA A 81 0.82 -20.32 6.57
C ALA A 81 1.59 -19.63 5.43
N ASN A 82 1.63 -20.18 4.21
CA ASN A 82 2.22 -19.56 3.03
C ASN A 82 1.21 -18.64 2.31
N LEU A 83 0.54 -17.79 3.08
CA LEU A 83 -0.44 -16.84 2.56
C LEU A 83 0.25 -15.56 2.11
N VAL A 84 0.01 -15.17 0.87
CA VAL A 84 0.36 -13.86 0.31
C VAL A 84 -0.94 -13.07 0.09
N VAL A 85 -0.99 -11.85 0.61
CA VAL A 85 -2.14 -10.95 0.39
C VAL A 85 -1.74 -9.87 -0.61
N VAL A 86 -2.49 -9.78 -1.71
CA VAL A 86 -2.36 -8.71 -2.71
C VAL A 86 -3.50 -7.73 -2.48
N VAL A 87 -3.17 -6.47 -2.24
CA VAL A 87 -4.16 -5.44 -1.88
C VAL A 87 -4.29 -4.41 -2.99
N ASN A 88 -5.49 -4.26 -3.52
CA ASN A 88 -5.87 -3.19 -4.44
C ASN A 88 -6.61 -2.09 -3.67
N SER A 89 -6.05 -0.91 -3.60
CA SER A 89 -6.63 0.24 -2.89
C SER A 89 -6.00 1.54 -3.36
N GLY A 90 -6.75 2.63 -3.39
CA GLY A 90 -6.24 3.95 -3.72
C GLY A 90 -5.50 4.66 -2.57
N GLY A 91 -5.56 4.11 -1.36
CA GLY A 91 -4.92 4.68 -0.17
C GLY A 91 -4.51 3.64 0.86
N GLY A 92 -4.09 4.08 2.04
CA GLY A 92 -3.77 3.20 3.16
C GLY A 92 -4.94 2.33 3.60
N VAL A 93 -4.66 1.17 4.15
CA VAL A 93 -5.65 0.18 4.61
C VAL A 93 -5.24 -0.29 5.99
N ASP A 94 -6.20 -0.73 6.80
CA ASP A 94 -5.93 -1.33 8.10
C ASP A 94 -5.26 -2.70 7.96
N PHE A 95 -3.97 -2.68 7.67
CA PHE A 95 -3.16 -3.90 7.59
C PHE A 95 -2.99 -4.58 8.95
N ALA A 96 -3.20 -3.87 10.07
CA ALA A 96 -3.06 -4.45 11.40
C ALA A 96 -4.01 -5.63 11.64
N GLN A 97 -5.12 -5.69 10.90
CA GLN A 97 -6.07 -6.79 10.98
C GLN A 97 -5.51 -8.14 10.47
N PHE A 98 -4.46 -8.12 9.63
CA PHE A 98 -3.97 -9.35 8.99
C PHE A 98 -2.45 -9.41 8.73
N ALA A 99 -1.71 -8.34 8.99
CA ALA A 99 -0.28 -8.28 8.67
C ALA A 99 0.54 -9.36 9.41
N ASP A 100 0.15 -9.72 10.62
CA ASP A 100 0.77 -10.77 11.42
C ASP A 100 0.48 -12.19 10.93
N ARG A 101 -0.50 -12.36 10.05
CA ARG A 101 -0.99 -13.63 9.52
C ARG A 101 -0.55 -13.90 8.09
N ALA A 102 -0.20 -12.87 7.35
CA ALA A 102 0.28 -12.97 5.99
C ALA A 102 1.81 -13.15 5.97
N ARG A 103 2.30 -14.11 5.20
CA ARG A 103 3.74 -14.27 4.98
C ARG A 103 4.33 -13.13 4.17
N ALA A 104 3.55 -12.56 3.26
CA ALA A 104 3.88 -11.37 2.51
C ALA A 104 2.62 -10.58 2.15
N ILE A 105 2.78 -9.28 2.03
CA ILE A 105 1.74 -8.36 1.55
C ILE A 105 2.31 -7.59 0.37
N LEU A 106 1.56 -7.58 -0.74
CA LEU A 106 1.85 -6.76 -1.91
C LEU A 106 0.78 -5.67 -2.00
N MET A 107 1.18 -4.42 -1.75
CA MET A 107 0.32 -3.26 -2.01
C MET A 107 0.39 -2.94 -3.50
N ALA A 108 -0.64 -3.32 -4.23
CA ALA A 108 -0.68 -3.21 -5.69
C ALA A 108 -1.26 -1.86 -6.15
N TRP A 109 -1.88 -1.10 -5.26
CA TRP A 109 -2.62 0.13 -5.59
C TRP A 109 -3.70 -0.16 -6.64
N TYR A 110 -3.88 0.72 -7.62
CA TYR A 110 -4.66 0.48 -8.83
C TYR A 110 -3.71 0.37 -10.02
N PRO A 111 -3.25 -0.84 -10.34
CA PRO A 111 -2.08 -1.06 -11.21
C PRO A 111 -2.36 -0.88 -12.70
N GLY A 112 -3.58 -0.52 -13.08
CA GLY A 112 -3.95 -0.25 -14.48
C GLY A 112 -4.06 -1.51 -15.35
N GLN A 113 -3.99 -1.31 -16.65
CA GLN A 113 -4.27 -2.34 -17.67
C GLN A 113 -3.36 -3.58 -17.54
N GLU A 114 -2.07 -3.40 -17.29
CA GLU A 114 -1.08 -4.48 -17.17
C GLU A 114 -0.93 -5.00 -15.73
N GLY A 115 -1.84 -4.63 -14.82
CA GLY A 115 -1.74 -4.93 -13.39
C GLY A 115 -1.63 -6.40 -13.06
N GLY A 116 -2.44 -7.24 -13.72
CA GLY A 116 -2.39 -8.69 -13.51
C GLY A 116 -1.03 -9.28 -13.88
N ARG A 117 -0.43 -8.82 -14.99
CA ARG A 117 0.91 -9.23 -15.41
C ARG A 117 1.97 -8.75 -14.42
N ALA A 118 1.94 -7.49 -14.04
CA ALA A 118 2.92 -6.92 -13.11
C ALA A 118 2.90 -7.64 -11.74
N VAL A 119 1.71 -7.92 -11.20
CA VAL A 119 1.54 -8.70 -9.98
C VAL A 119 2.09 -10.11 -10.14
N ALA A 120 1.77 -10.81 -11.25
CA ALA A 120 2.26 -12.16 -11.50
C ALA A 120 3.80 -12.21 -11.62
N GLU A 121 4.42 -11.25 -12.32
CA GLU A 121 5.87 -11.15 -12.46
C GLU A 121 6.58 -10.95 -11.10
N ILE A 122 5.99 -10.18 -10.20
CA ILE A 122 6.49 -10.03 -8.82
C ILE A 122 6.32 -11.32 -8.05
N LEU A 123 5.12 -11.90 -8.02
CA LEU A 123 4.82 -13.09 -7.23
C LEU A 123 5.66 -14.32 -7.66
N THR A 124 5.95 -14.45 -8.95
CA THR A 124 6.82 -15.52 -9.48
C THR A 124 8.31 -15.22 -9.34
N GLY A 125 8.67 -13.99 -8.96
CA GLY A 125 10.06 -13.57 -8.84
C GLY A 125 10.75 -13.26 -10.18
N ALA A 126 9.99 -13.14 -11.27
CA ALA A 126 10.52 -12.68 -12.56
C ALA A 126 11.00 -11.22 -12.47
N VAL A 127 10.32 -10.42 -11.68
CA VAL A 127 10.69 -9.03 -11.35
C VAL A 127 10.85 -8.89 -9.84
N SER A 128 11.95 -8.27 -9.41
CA SER A 128 12.14 -7.89 -8.00
C SER A 128 11.36 -6.61 -7.69
N PRO A 129 10.49 -6.59 -6.66
CA PRO A 129 9.79 -5.37 -6.28
C PRO A 129 10.78 -4.30 -5.83
N SER A 130 10.46 -3.05 -6.15
CA SER A 130 11.30 -1.88 -5.83
C SER A 130 10.49 -0.65 -5.45
N GLY A 131 9.17 -0.78 -5.38
CA GLY A 131 8.27 0.29 -4.94
C GLY A 131 8.49 0.65 -3.48
N LYS A 132 8.37 1.93 -3.17
CA LYS A 132 8.36 2.45 -1.78
C LYS A 132 7.03 3.11 -1.52
N LEU A 133 6.52 2.97 -0.30
CA LEU A 133 5.25 3.58 0.09
C LEU A 133 5.34 5.11 0.02
N PRO A 134 4.44 5.78 -0.72
CA PRO A 134 4.39 7.24 -0.78
C PRO A 134 3.62 7.87 0.39
N ILE A 135 3.18 7.05 1.31
CA ILE A 135 2.46 7.41 2.55
C ILE A 135 2.98 6.55 3.70
N SER A 136 2.76 7.01 4.94
CA SER A 136 2.80 6.12 6.10
C SER A 136 1.47 5.39 6.21
N ILE A 137 1.49 4.16 6.69
CA ILE A 137 0.28 3.37 6.95
C ILE A 137 0.15 3.17 8.45
N GLU A 138 -0.96 3.59 8.97
CA GLU A 138 -1.29 3.61 10.38
C GLU A 138 -1.43 2.20 10.97
N ARG A 139 -1.21 2.06 12.28
CA ARG A 139 -1.66 0.88 13.04
C ARG A 139 -3.15 0.95 13.33
N ARG A 140 -3.67 2.16 13.56
CA ARG A 140 -5.08 2.48 13.77
C ARG A 140 -5.37 3.81 13.08
N ALA A 141 -6.60 4.00 12.64
CA ALA A 141 -7.00 5.24 11.95
C ALA A 141 -6.68 6.50 12.79
N GLU A 142 -6.86 6.42 14.11
CA GLU A 142 -6.64 7.52 15.06
C GLU A 142 -5.17 7.93 15.19
N ASP A 143 -4.24 7.07 14.78
CA ASP A 143 -2.82 7.36 14.79
C ASP A 143 -2.40 8.31 13.67
N ASN A 144 -3.28 8.58 12.68
CA ASN A 144 -3.00 9.51 11.59
C ASN A 144 -2.94 10.95 12.13
N PRO A 145 -1.87 11.71 11.81
CA PRO A 145 -1.73 13.10 12.30
C PRO A 145 -2.87 14.03 11.95
N CYS A 146 -3.61 13.73 10.88
CA CYS A 146 -4.75 14.55 10.41
C CYS A 146 -6.10 14.00 10.91
N TYR A 147 -6.12 12.93 11.73
CA TYR A 147 -7.38 12.27 12.13
C TYR A 147 -8.33 13.24 12.83
N GLY A 148 -7.84 14.00 13.80
CA GLY A 148 -8.66 14.96 14.55
C GLY A 148 -9.26 16.06 13.68
N SER A 149 -8.46 16.65 12.77
CA SER A 149 -8.93 17.71 11.87
C SER A 149 -9.85 17.20 10.76
N TYR A 150 -9.76 15.92 10.39
CA TYR A 150 -10.57 15.34 9.31
C TYR A 150 -11.82 14.60 9.80
N TYR A 151 -11.73 13.86 10.91
CA TYR A 151 -12.82 12.98 11.37
C TYR A 151 -13.61 13.51 12.55
N GLU A 152 -12.98 14.14 13.54
CA GLU A 152 -13.65 14.50 14.80
C GLU A 152 -14.43 15.82 14.72
N ASN A 153 -14.00 16.76 13.89
CA ASN A 153 -14.54 18.11 13.85
C ASN A 153 -15.39 18.41 12.61
N VAL A 154 -15.73 17.40 11.82
CA VAL A 154 -16.48 17.58 10.58
C VAL A 154 -17.91 17.08 10.75
N ASP A 155 -18.87 18.00 10.78
CA ASP A 155 -20.30 17.63 10.65
C ASP A 155 -20.54 17.17 9.20
N ARG A 156 -20.61 15.85 9.04
CA ARG A 156 -20.88 15.17 7.76
C ARG A 156 -22.37 14.99 7.49
N SER A 157 -23.24 15.58 8.30
CA SER A 157 -24.67 15.54 8.05
C SER A 157 -24.99 16.33 6.78
N HIS A 158 -25.29 15.64 5.71
CA HIS A 158 -25.74 16.20 4.43
C HIS A 158 -27.21 16.70 4.51
N ARG A 159 -27.58 17.34 5.62
CA ARG A 159 -28.92 17.91 5.76
C ARG A 159 -29.03 19.15 4.90
N LYS A 160 -30.09 19.20 4.08
CA LYS A 160 -30.40 20.40 3.29
C LYS A 160 -30.49 21.63 4.21
N GLY A 161 -29.59 22.60 4.01
CA GLY A 161 -29.48 23.80 4.84
C GLY A 161 -28.48 23.72 6.00
N ALA A 162 -27.78 22.59 6.20
CA ALA A 162 -26.66 22.52 7.14
C ALA A 162 -25.48 23.38 6.66
N PRO A 163 -24.71 24.00 7.58
CA PRO A 163 -23.45 24.63 7.20
C PRO A 163 -22.56 23.67 6.45
N GLN A 164 -21.84 24.17 5.43
CA GLN A 164 -20.83 23.35 4.76
C GLN A 164 -19.81 22.85 5.79
N PRO A 165 -19.43 21.57 5.74
CA PRO A 165 -18.42 21.02 6.64
C PRO A 165 -17.11 21.79 6.45
N ARG A 166 -16.47 22.15 7.56
CA ARG A 166 -15.17 22.85 7.55
C ARG A 166 -14.11 21.85 7.99
N VAL A 167 -13.06 21.76 7.22
CA VAL A 167 -11.84 21.05 7.59
C VAL A 167 -10.78 22.10 7.92
N ASN A 168 -10.29 22.07 9.15
CA ASN A 168 -9.17 22.91 9.58
C ASN A 168 -7.89 22.08 9.40
N TYR A 169 -6.84 22.70 8.88
CA TYR A 169 -5.52 22.06 8.76
C TYR A 169 -4.68 22.37 10.00
N ASP A 170 -5.18 21.92 11.17
CA ASP A 170 -4.58 22.23 12.47
C ASP A 170 -3.17 21.62 12.64
N GLU A 171 -2.90 20.54 11.91
CA GLU A 171 -1.58 19.91 11.83
C GLU A 171 -0.54 20.77 11.10
N GLY A 172 -0.97 21.72 10.26
CA GLY A 172 -0.10 22.60 9.49
C GLY A 172 0.86 21.82 8.58
N ILE A 173 2.17 22.04 8.74
CA ILE A 173 3.19 21.33 7.95
C ILE A 173 3.46 19.90 8.41
N PHE A 174 2.85 19.47 9.51
CA PHE A 174 3.11 18.16 10.15
C PHE A 174 2.14 17.09 9.66
N VAL A 175 1.97 16.99 8.35
CA VAL A 175 1.19 15.93 7.69
C VAL A 175 2.04 14.71 7.38
N GLY A 176 1.41 13.53 7.28
CA GLY A 176 2.09 12.28 6.95
C GLY A 176 3.26 11.98 7.88
N TYR A 177 4.38 11.50 7.35
CA TYR A 177 5.55 11.10 8.16
C TYR A 177 6.08 12.22 9.07
N ARG A 178 5.91 13.49 8.69
CA ARG A 178 6.35 14.63 9.52
C ARG A 178 5.56 14.73 10.81
N GLY A 179 4.26 14.40 10.75
CA GLY A 179 3.40 14.34 11.94
C GLY A 179 3.74 13.15 12.84
N TYR A 180 3.95 11.97 12.25
CA TYR A 180 4.40 10.79 12.97
C TYR A 180 5.73 11.02 13.69
N ASP A 181 6.70 11.63 13.01
CA ASP A 181 7.99 11.98 13.62
C ASP A 181 7.80 13.01 14.77
N ARG A 182 6.92 14.01 14.61
CA ARG A 182 6.66 15.03 15.63
C ARG A 182 6.07 14.45 16.93
N THR A 183 5.15 13.51 16.80
CA THR A 183 4.46 12.88 17.93
C THR A 183 5.18 11.65 18.45
N ALA A 184 6.28 11.24 17.80
CA ALA A 184 6.96 9.97 18.06
C ALA A 184 6.01 8.76 17.97
N THR A 185 4.98 8.84 17.13
CA THR A 185 4.05 7.75 16.88
C THR A 185 4.65 6.83 15.79
N GLU A 186 4.74 5.55 16.07
CA GLU A 186 5.28 4.58 15.11
C GLU A 186 4.17 4.05 14.21
N PRO A 187 4.19 4.34 12.89
CA PRO A 187 3.22 3.75 11.96
C PRO A 187 3.45 2.25 11.81
N LEU A 188 2.49 1.53 11.25
CA LEU A 188 2.67 0.12 10.91
C LEU A 188 3.70 -0.04 9.79
N TYR A 189 3.60 0.79 8.76
CA TYR A 189 4.60 0.92 7.70
C TYR A 189 4.93 2.39 7.46
N ALA A 190 6.20 2.73 7.55
CA ALA A 190 6.64 4.11 7.38
C ALA A 190 6.59 4.55 5.91
N PHE A 191 6.43 5.86 5.68
CA PHE A 191 6.72 6.48 4.39
C PHE A 191 8.10 6.05 3.87
N GLY A 192 8.19 5.72 2.59
CA GLY A 192 9.45 5.25 1.98
C GLY A 192 9.77 3.78 2.24
N TYR A 193 8.96 3.05 3.00
CA TYR A 193 9.13 1.62 3.23
C TYR A 193 8.81 0.80 1.97
N GLY A 194 9.56 -0.26 1.77
CA GLY A 194 9.31 -1.26 0.73
C GLY A 194 10.47 -2.24 0.62
N LEU A 195 10.14 -3.52 0.52
CA LEU A 195 11.10 -4.62 0.44
C LEU A 195 11.45 -4.95 -1.02
N SER A 196 12.57 -5.63 -1.19
CA SER A 196 13.04 -6.17 -2.46
C SER A 196 13.40 -7.65 -2.28
N TYR A 197 13.58 -8.38 -3.38
CA TYR A 197 14.13 -9.75 -3.35
C TYR A 197 15.67 -9.77 -3.31
N THR A 198 16.28 -8.60 -3.21
CA THR A 198 17.71 -8.41 -2.97
C THR A 198 17.94 -7.42 -1.84
N THR A 199 19.19 -7.21 -1.46
CA THR A 199 19.57 -6.30 -0.37
C THR A 199 20.55 -5.26 -0.88
N PHE A 200 20.54 -4.07 -0.25
CA PHE A 200 21.40 -2.97 -0.65
C PHE A 200 22.17 -2.44 0.55
N ALA A 201 23.38 -1.95 0.29
CA ALA A 201 24.21 -1.26 1.27
C ALA A 201 24.55 0.14 0.75
N TYR A 202 24.59 1.08 1.68
CA TYR A 202 24.94 2.47 1.42
C TYR A 202 26.31 2.78 2.04
N SER A 203 27.13 3.54 1.31
CA SER A 203 28.48 3.91 1.79
C SER A 203 28.95 5.19 1.15
N GLY A 204 30.07 5.73 1.62
CA GLY A 204 30.78 6.84 0.99
C GLY A 204 29.97 8.14 0.92
N LEU A 205 29.12 8.43 1.92
CA LEU A 205 28.37 9.68 1.99
C LEU A 205 29.35 10.87 1.97
N LYS A 206 29.12 11.79 1.03
CA LYS A 206 29.85 13.03 0.90
C LYS A 206 28.87 14.18 0.72
N VAL A 207 29.05 15.22 1.50
CA VAL A 207 28.28 16.47 1.42
C VAL A 207 29.25 17.59 1.11
N VAL A 208 29.02 18.34 0.03
CA VAL A 208 29.85 19.47 -0.39
C VAL A 208 28.96 20.69 -0.52
N ARG A 209 29.27 21.72 0.28
CA ARG A 209 28.58 23.01 0.16
C ARG A 209 29.09 23.72 -1.11
N GLN A 210 28.13 24.27 -1.84
CA GLN A 210 28.41 25.06 -3.06
C GLN A 210 28.44 26.57 -2.72
N ASP A 211 28.96 27.36 -3.65
CA ASP A 211 29.09 28.82 -3.49
C ASP A 211 27.71 29.53 -3.41
N ASP A 212 26.68 28.94 -4.02
CA ASP A 212 25.31 29.44 -3.97
C ASP A 212 24.54 29.07 -2.67
N GLY A 213 25.22 28.41 -1.73
CA GLY A 213 24.66 27.96 -0.46
C GLY A 213 23.95 26.63 -0.52
N SER A 214 23.78 26.01 -1.69
CA SER A 214 23.25 24.67 -1.83
C SER A 214 24.26 23.62 -1.37
N CYS A 215 23.81 22.37 -1.22
CA CYS A 215 24.68 21.23 -0.90
C CYS A 215 24.54 20.16 -1.98
N ARG A 216 25.68 19.71 -2.51
CA ARG A 216 25.75 18.50 -3.32
C ARG A 216 26.00 17.33 -2.38
N VAL A 217 25.08 16.35 -2.44
CA VAL A 217 25.15 15.12 -1.65
C VAL A 217 25.40 13.96 -2.59
N SER A 218 26.38 13.13 -2.28
CA SER A 218 26.63 11.94 -3.07
C SER A 218 27.00 10.74 -2.17
N PHE A 219 26.65 9.54 -2.60
CA PHE A 219 26.93 8.29 -1.89
C PHE A 219 26.88 7.10 -2.84
N ASP A 220 27.40 5.97 -2.41
CA ASP A 220 27.39 4.74 -3.18
C ASP A 220 26.26 3.84 -2.71
N VAL A 221 25.51 3.24 -3.67
CA VAL A 221 24.53 2.19 -3.42
C VAL A 221 25.05 0.91 -4.07
N ARG A 222 25.18 -0.14 -3.28
CA ARG A 222 25.63 -1.46 -3.73
C ARG A 222 24.54 -2.51 -3.53
N ASN A 223 24.29 -3.31 -4.56
CA ASN A 223 23.48 -4.51 -4.44
C ASN A 223 24.31 -5.62 -3.77
N THR A 224 23.98 -5.97 -2.54
CA THR A 224 24.70 -6.97 -1.73
C THR A 224 24.01 -8.33 -1.74
N GLY A 225 22.84 -8.42 -2.36
CA GLY A 225 22.06 -9.66 -2.42
C GLY A 225 22.41 -10.54 -3.60
N ARG A 226 21.52 -11.49 -3.89
CA ARG A 226 21.77 -12.56 -4.88
C ARG A 226 21.04 -12.36 -6.20
N ARG A 227 20.22 -11.32 -6.34
CA ARG A 227 19.41 -11.03 -7.52
C ARG A 227 19.67 -9.59 -7.99
N ASP A 228 19.41 -9.35 -9.26
CA ASP A 228 19.30 -8.00 -9.78
C ASP A 228 18.07 -7.32 -9.19
N GLY A 229 18.12 -6.01 -9.00
CA GLY A 229 16.99 -5.26 -8.46
C GLY A 229 17.23 -3.77 -8.48
N ALA A 230 16.19 -3.02 -8.20
CA ALA A 230 16.27 -1.57 -8.06
C ALA A 230 16.05 -1.15 -6.62
N GLU A 231 16.74 -0.09 -6.20
CA GLU A 231 16.55 0.59 -4.93
C GLU A 231 16.13 2.03 -5.18
N VAL A 232 15.30 2.58 -4.29
CA VAL A 232 15.01 4.01 -4.24
C VAL A 232 15.75 4.60 -3.08
N ALA A 233 16.91 5.20 -3.38
CA ALA A 233 17.69 5.94 -2.42
C ALA A 233 16.99 7.24 -2.04
N GLN A 234 16.86 7.53 -0.75
CA GLN A 234 16.10 8.66 -0.23
C GLN A 234 17.01 9.52 0.64
N LEU A 235 17.04 10.81 0.37
CA LEU A 235 17.81 11.79 1.12
C LEU A 235 16.88 12.62 2.00
N TYR A 236 17.08 12.53 3.30
CA TYR A 236 16.37 13.34 4.29
C TYR A 236 17.33 14.33 4.93
N VAL A 237 16.83 15.54 5.18
CA VAL A 237 17.60 16.62 5.82
C VAL A 237 16.86 17.06 7.08
N SER A 238 17.61 17.24 8.16
CA SER A 238 17.15 17.80 9.43
C SER A 238 17.77 19.19 9.62
N ASP A 239 16.95 20.17 10.01
CA ASP A 239 17.43 21.49 10.43
C ASP A 239 17.55 21.49 11.97
N LEU A 240 18.78 21.43 12.46
CA LEU A 240 19.07 21.31 13.88
C LEU A 240 18.99 22.63 14.65
N ALA A 241 18.93 23.77 13.94
CA ALA A 241 18.95 25.11 14.53
C ALA A 241 17.86 26.01 13.92
N ALA A 242 16.71 25.42 13.59
CA ALA A 242 15.61 26.13 12.98
C ALA A 242 15.07 27.28 13.84
N SER A 243 14.83 28.44 13.23
CA SER A 243 14.23 29.62 13.89
C SER A 243 12.72 29.53 14.04
N VAL A 244 12.09 28.55 13.39
CA VAL A 244 10.63 28.28 13.44
C VAL A 244 10.43 26.77 13.58
N PRO A 245 9.25 26.30 14.02
CA PRO A 245 8.93 24.89 14.08
C PRO A 245 9.12 24.21 12.72
N ARG A 246 9.97 23.17 12.69
CA ARG A 246 10.28 22.39 11.49
C ARG A 246 10.06 20.90 11.75
N PRO A 247 9.77 20.09 10.72
CA PRO A 247 9.79 18.64 10.83
C PRO A 247 11.16 18.12 11.30
N VAL A 248 11.16 16.99 12.01
CA VAL A 248 12.37 16.32 12.45
C VAL A 248 13.31 16.03 11.29
N LYS A 249 12.73 15.65 10.15
CA LYS A 249 13.45 15.46 8.88
C LYS A 249 12.48 15.70 7.70
N GLU A 250 13.04 16.08 6.58
CA GLU A 250 12.30 16.29 5.34
C GLU A 250 12.98 15.59 4.18
N LEU A 251 12.20 14.86 3.37
CA LEU A 251 12.70 14.30 2.11
C LEU A 251 13.06 15.44 1.16
N LYS A 252 14.33 15.51 0.76
CA LYS A 252 14.86 16.55 -0.14
C LYS A 252 15.31 16.01 -1.49
N GLY A 253 15.51 14.71 -1.60
CA GLY A 253 15.88 14.08 -2.85
C GLY A 253 15.64 12.56 -2.81
N TYR A 254 15.43 11.99 -3.97
CA TYR A 254 15.39 10.54 -4.15
C TYR A 254 15.82 10.17 -5.57
N GLU A 255 16.41 9.00 -5.69
CA GLU A 255 16.77 8.42 -6.98
C GLU A 255 16.52 6.92 -6.98
N LYS A 256 15.88 6.44 -8.06
CA LYS A 256 15.71 5.01 -8.29
C LYS A 256 16.82 4.49 -9.17
N VAL A 257 17.66 3.61 -8.60
CA VAL A 257 18.80 3.01 -9.28
C VAL A 257 18.59 1.51 -9.47
N PHE A 258 18.75 1.04 -10.70
CA PHE A 258 18.81 -0.39 -11.00
C PHE A 258 20.26 -0.86 -10.85
N LEU A 259 20.45 -1.97 -10.14
CA LEU A 259 21.75 -2.57 -9.82
C LEU A 259 21.74 -4.07 -10.11
N LYS A 260 22.68 -4.50 -10.92
CA LYS A 260 22.96 -5.94 -11.05
C LYS A 260 23.50 -6.48 -9.73
N ARG A 261 23.44 -7.78 -9.55
CA ARG A 261 24.04 -8.45 -8.40
C ARG A 261 25.50 -8.05 -8.25
N GLY A 262 25.88 -7.54 -7.06
CA GLY A 262 27.25 -7.10 -6.74
C GLY A 262 27.63 -5.71 -7.28
N GLU A 263 26.79 -5.10 -8.13
CA GLU A 263 27.06 -3.78 -8.72
C GLU A 263 26.98 -2.68 -7.66
N THR A 264 27.81 -1.66 -7.83
CA THR A 264 27.79 -0.42 -7.07
C THR A 264 27.60 0.75 -8.02
N LYS A 265 26.70 1.68 -7.67
CA LYS A 265 26.52 2.95 -8.38
C LYS A 265 26.63 4.13 -7.45
N ARG A 266 27.23 5.20 -7.96
CA ARG A 266 27.24 6.51 -7.32
C ARG A 266 25.91 7.21 -7.58
N VAL A 267 25.32 7.78 -6.53
CA VAL A 267 24.09 8.61 -6.56
C VAL A 267 24.49 10.01 -6.12
N GLU A 268 23.96 11.02 -6.80
CA GLU A 268 24.17 12.45 -6.48
C GLU A 268 22.86 13.21 -6.40
#